data_179274daf1edef3b7fd34089a7ad38b5
#
_entry.id   179274daf1edef3b7fd34089a7ad38b5
#
_cell.length_a   1.000
_cell.length_b   1.000
_cell.length_c   1.000
_cell.angle_alpha   90.00
_cell.angle_beta   90.00
_cell.angle_gamma   90.00
#
_symmetry.space_group_name_H-M   'P 1'
#
loop_
_entity.id
_entity.type
_entity.pdbx_description
1 polymer ?
#
loop_
_entity_poly.entity_id
_entity_poly.type
_entity_poly.pdbx_seq_one_letter_code
_entity_poly.pdbx_strand_id
1 'polypeptide(L)'
;MSFFKLSFLKDHYLPTEKGRKQCLADYEAILERSRKELSHLFNIKPKSSVRIQPVPKHEEENAQKTPHYLHPSIDGSRPGVFFVNLGFKGLLIAPKFAIESIVVHEAEPGHHFQLALQQESNIPLLRKLETD
;
A
#
# COMPACT_ATOMS: atom_id res chain seq x y z
N MET A 1 -3.55 -1.28 -34.78
CA MET A 1 -3.49 -1.51 -33.33
C MET A 1 -4.94 -1.54 -32.80
N SER A 2 -5.35 -2.59 -32.07
CA SER A 2 -6.74 -2.73 -31.61
C SER A 2 -7.06 -1.64 -30.58
N PHE A 3 -8.31 -1.10 -30.62
CA PHE A 3 -8.82 -0.10 -29.65
C PHE A 3 -8.66 -0.58 -28.18
N PHE A 4 -8.79 -1.89 -27.96
CA PHE A 4 -8.58 -2.55 -26.67
C PHE A 4 -7.12 -2.39 -26.15
N LYS A 5 -6.15 -2.45 -27.05
CA LYS A 5 -4.73 -2.33 -26.71
C LYS A 5 -4.35 -0.89 -26.34
N LEU A 6 -4.99 0.09 -26.97
CA LEU A 6 -4.80 1.51 -26.67
C LEU A 6 -5.40 1.91 -25.32
N SER A 7 -6.61 1.43 -25.00
CA SER A 7 -7.26 1.65 -23.71
C SER A 7 -6.41 1.06 -22.58
N PHE A 8 -5.97 -0.20 -22.72
CA PHE A 8 -5.14 -0.87 -21.74
C PHE A 8 -3.84 -0.11 -21.43
N LEU A 9 -3.12 0.37 -22.45
CA LEU A 9 -1.88 1.14 -22.27
C LEU A 9 -2.10 2.48 -21.58
N LYS A 10 -3.31 3.05 -21.68
CA LYS A 10 -3.68 4.31 -21.02
C LYS A 10 -3.93 4.11 -19.52
N ASP A 11 -4.54 2.99 -19.17
CA ASP A 11 -5.01 2.72 -17.82
C ASP A 11 -4.02 1.97 -16.94
N HIS A 12 -2.91 1.46 -17.50
CA HIS A 12 -1.90 0.69 -16.78
C HIS A 12 -0.51 1.31 -16.93
N TYR A 13 0.37 0.94 -16.00
CA TYR A 13 1.79 1.23 -16.12
C TYR A 13 2.45 0.18 -17.01
N LEU A 14 3.39 0.63 -17.83
CA LEU A 14 4.17 -0.30 -18.65
C LEU A 14 5.15 -1.10 -17.77
N PRO A 15 5.38 -2.40 -18.06
CA PRO A 15 6.34 -3.23 -17.33
C PRO A 15 7.80 -2.93 -17.73
N THR A 16 8.15 -1.64 -17.72
CA THR A 16 9.48 -1.12 -17.99
C THR A 16 10.03 -0.48 -16.71
N GLU A 17 11.33 -0.29 -16.62
CA GLU A 17 11.93 0.41 -15.47
C GLU A 17 11.32 1.80 -15.26
N LYS A 18 11.03 2.52 -16.34
CA LYS A 18 10.35 3.82 -16.26
C LYS A 18 8.92 3.69 -15.72
N GLY A 19 8.15 2.72 -16.20
CA GLY A 19 6.78 2.50 -15.76
C GLY A 19 6.71 2.04 -14.31
N ARG A 20 7.63 1.17 -13.88
CA ARG A 20 7.75 0.73 -12.48
C ARG A 20 8.06 1.89 -11.53
N LYS A 21 9.04 2.74 -11.90
CA LYS A 21 9.37 3.94 -11.12
C LYS A 21 8.21 4.91 -11.04
N GLN A 22 7.50 5.13 -12.14
CA GLN A 22 6.32 5.99 -12.16
C GLN A 22 5.21 5.45 -11.27
N CYS A 23 4.94 4.15 -11.35
CA CYS A 23 3.95 3.49 -10.49
C CYS A 23 4.26 3.69 -9.00
N LEU A 24 5.50 3.43 -8.60
CA LEU A 24 5.93 3.63 -7.22
C LEU A 24 5.79 5.09 -6.77
N ALA A 25 6.23 6.03 -7.61
CA ALA A 25 6.11 7.46 -7.32
C ALA A 25 4.64 7.92 -7.16
N ASP A 26 3.74 7.37 -7.96
CA ASP A 26 2.30 7.68 -7.87
C ASP A 26 1.70 7.10 -6.58
N TYR A 27 2.08 5.88 -6.16
CA TYR A 27 1.71 5.32 -4.86
C TYR A 27 2.17 6.21 -3.70
N GLU A 28 3.42 6.65 -3.71
CA GLU A 28 4.00 7.53 -2.69
C GLU A 28 3.31 8.90 -2.65
N ALA A 29 3.04 9.49 -3.81
CA ALA A 29 2.33 10.76 -3.92
C ALA A 29 0.90 10.69 -3.37
N ILE A 30 0.19 9.58 -3.63
CA ILE A 30 -1.15 9.34 -3.10
C ILE A 30 -1.11 9.19 -1.58
N LEU A 31 -0.17 8.41 -1.05
CA LEU A 31 -0.02 8.25 0.40
C LEU A 31 0.24 9.60 1.09
N GLU A 32 1.11 10.41 0.53
CA GLU A 32 1.44 11.73 1.08
C GLU A 32 0.24 12.70 1.03
N ARG A 33 -0.54 12.67 -0.06
CA ARG A 33 -1.79 13.42 -0.15
C ARG A 33 -2.81 12.95 0.89
N SER A 34 -2.98 11.64 1.04
CA SER A 34 -3.87 11.05 2.03
C SER A 34 -3.51 11.51 3.46
N ARG A 35 -2.23 11.49 3.82
CA ARG A 35 -1.75 11.98 5.12
C ARG A 35 -2.14 13.43 5.42
N LYS A 36 -2.03 14.29 4.42
CA LYS A 36 -2.43 15.70 4.56
C LYS A 36 -3.92 15.83 4.85
N GLU A 37 -4.75 15.14 4.07
CA GLU A 37 -6.21 15.15 4.25
C GLU A 37 -6.62 14.53 5.60
N LEU A 38 -6.02 13.41 6.00
CA LEU A 38 -6.30 12.74 7.26
C LEU A 38 -5.98 13.62 8.49
N SER A 39 -5.10 14.61 8.33
CA SER A 39 -4.77 15.54 9.41
C SER A 39 -5.98 16.38 9.87
N HIS A 40 -6.96 16.55 9.02
CA HIS A 40 -8.19 17.28 9.29
C HIS A 40 -9.37 16.39 9.69
N LEU A 41 -9.29 15.08 9.40
CA LEU A 41 -10.40 14.15 9.60
C LEU A 41 -10.29 13.35 10.91
N PHE A 42 -9.09 13.10 11.39
CA PHE A 42 -8.85 12.24 12.54
C PHE A 42 -8.10 12.98 13.66
N ASN A 43 -8.73 12.98 14.86
CA ASN A 43 -8.09 13.55 16.06
C ASN A 43 -7.05 12.61 16.68
N ILE A 44 -7.17 11.30 16.43
CA ILE A 44 -6.25 10.27 16.91
C ILE A 44 -5.56 9.65 15.71
N LYS A 45 -4.23 9.57 15.77
CA LYS A 45 -3.40 9.00 14.71
C LYS A 45 -2.43 8.00 15.32
N PRO A 46 -2.03 6.95 14.56
CA PRO A 46 -0.95 6.07 14.96
C PRO A 46 0.35 6.86 15.23
N LYS A 47 1.09 6.44 16.24
CA LYS A 47 2.45 6.94 16.50
C LYS A 47 3.45 6.36 15.50
N SER A 48 3.23 5.10 15.12
CA SER A 48 4.01 4.44 14.07
C SER A 48 3.66 5.01 12.71
N SER A 49 4.66 5.17 11.85
CA SER A 49 4.47 5.52 10.44
C SER A 49 4.25 4.28 9.58
N VAL A 50 3.81 4.49 8.35
CA VAL A 50 3.80 3.47 7.29
C VAL A 50 4.65 3.94 6.12
N ARG A 51 5.34 3.00 5.47
CA ARG A 51 6.08 3.25 4.23
C ARG A 51 5.63 2.31 3.12
N ILE A 52 5.77 2.74 1.88
CA ILE A 52 5.57 1.88 0.71
C ILE A 52 6.89 1.20 0.38
N GLN A 53 6.83 -0.08 0.05
CA GLN A 53 7.99 -0.86 -0.34
C GLN A 53 7.63 -1.83 -1.48
N PRO A 54 8.39 -1.86 -2.58
CA PRO A 54 8.21 -2.89 -3.58
C PRO A 54 8.50 -4.28 -3.00
N VAL A 55 7.73 -5.28 -3.42
CA VAL A 55 8.06 -6.68 -3.12
C VAL A 55 9.41 -7.05 -3.77
N PRO A 56 10.17 -7.97 -3.17
CA PRO A 56 11.43 -8.45 -3.76
C PRO A 56 11.20 -9.02 -5.17
N LYS A 57 12.15 -8.81 -6.09
CA LYS A 57 12.02 -9.24 -7.49
C LYS A 57 11.67 -10.71 -7.67
N HIS A 58 12.22 -11.59 -6.82
CA HIS A 58 11.95 -13.03 -6.87
C HIS A 58 10.52 -13.41 -6.43
N GLU A 59 9.81 -12.49 -5.78
CA GLU A 59 8.41 -12.68 -5.36
C GLU A 59 7.39 -12.06 -6.32
N GLU A 60 7.84 -11.21 -7.27
CA GLU A 60 6.95 -10.49 -8.19
C GLU A 60 6.11 -11.41 -9.08
N GLU A 61 6.65 -12.58 -9.45
CA GLU A 61 5.95 -13.57 -10.27
C GLU A 61 4.90 -14.38 -9.50
N ASN A 62 4.91 -14.30 -8.18
CA ASN A 62 3.92 -14.99 -7.36
C ASN A 62 2.56 -14.26 -7.44
N ALA A 63 1.58 -14.91 -8.09
CA ALA A 63 0.23 -14.35 -8.27
C ALA A 63 -0.52 -14.07 -6.96
N GLN A 64 -0.09 -14.68 -5.84
CA GLN A 64 -0.68 -14.43 -4.52
C GLN A 64 -0.14 -13.17 -3.83
N LYS A 65 0.90 -12.55 -4.38
CA LYS A 65 1.46 -11.30 -3.84
C LYS A 65 0.73 -10.09 -4.44
N THR A 66 -0.53 -9.95 -4.07
CA THR A 66 -1.28 -8.71 -4.26
C THR A 66 -0.73 -7.61 -3.35
N PRO A 67 -1.03 -6.33 -3.59
CA PRO A 67 -0.76 -5.28 -2.62
C PRO A 67 -1.25 -5.69 -1.24
N HIS A 68 -0.41 -5.57 -0.21
CA HIS A 68 -0.76 -5.98 1.15
C HIS A 68 -0.02 -5.15 2.18
N TYR A 69 -0.62 -5.05 3.36
CA TYR A 69 -0.06 -4.32 4.49
C TYR A 69 0.57 -5.26 5.52
N LEU A 70 1.72 -4.84 6.05
CA LEU A 70 2.36 -5.45 7.21
C LEU A 70 2.39 -4.43 8.36
N HIS A 71 1.74 -4.76 9.47
CA HIS A 71 1.65 -3.90 10.64
C HIS A 71 3.03 -3.57 11.25
N PRO A 72 3.16 -2.48 12.04
CA PRO A 72 4.39 -2.15 12.75
C PRO A 72 4.79 -3.28 13.70
N SER A 73 6.07 -3.36 14.07
CA SER A 73 6.48 -4.24 15.16
C SER A 73 5.95 -3.71 16.49
N ILE A 74 5.61 -4.64 17.41
CA ILE A 74 5.05 -4.29 18.73
C ILE A 74 6.04 -3.46 19.56
N ASP A 75 7.33 -3.71 19.40
CA ASP A 75 8.41 -2.98 20.07
C ASP A 75 8.73 -1.61 19.46
N GLY A 76 8.05 -1.24 18.37
CA GLY A 76 8.24 0.02 17.66
C GLY A 76 9.51 0.09 16.81
N SER A 77 10.30 -0.99 16.70
CA SER A 77 11.57 -1.00 15.93
C SER A 77 11.38 -0.93 14.41
N ARG A 78 10.22 -1.34 13.91
CA ARG A 78 9.89 -1.35 12.48
C ARG A 78 8.56 -0.63 12.25
N PRO A 79 8.49 0.30 11.28
CA PRO A 79 7.23 0.93 10.87
C PRO A 79 6.30 -0.08 10.17
N GLY A 80 5.06 0.31 9.95
CA GLY A 80 4.17 -0.38 9.04
C GLY A 80 4.74 -0.38 7.62
N VAL A 81 4.46 -1.42 6.85
CA VAL A 81 4.93 -1.53 5.46
C VAL A 81 3.77 -1.91 4.56
N PHE A 82 3.51 -1.06 3.58
CA PHE A 82 2.60 -1.38 2.48
C PHE A 82 3.43 -1.90 1.30
N PHE A 83 3.28 -3.19 1.00
CA PHE A 83 3.98 -3.84 -0.09
C PHE A 83 3.22 -3.70 -1.41
N VAL A 84 3.92 -3.26 -2.45
CA VAL A 84 3.39 -3.12 -3.81
C VAL A 84 4.13 -4.05 -4.77
N ASN A 85 3.40 -4.78 -5.60
CA ASN A 85 4.00 -5.62 -6.61
C ASN A 85 4.16 -4.82 -7.91
N LEU A 86 5.40 -4.49 -8.28
CA LEU A 86 5.73 -3.76 -9.49
C LEU A 86 6.11 -4.68 -10.66
N GLY A 87 6.00 -6.00 -10.50
CA GLY A 87 6.16 -6.96 -11.58
C GLY A 87 5.01 -6.90 -12.59
N PHE A 88 5.15 -7.60 -13.71
CA PHE A 88 4.15 -7.58 -14.78
C PHE A 88 2.73 -7.88 -14.27
N LYS A 89 2.57 -8.94 -13.48
CA LYS A 89 1.27 -9.33 -12.92
C LYS A 89 0.71 -8.29 -11.95
N GLY A 90 1.56 -7.71 -11.11
CA GLY A 90 1.15 -6.67 -10.17
C GLY A 90 0.66 -5.41 -10.87
N LEU A 91 1.36 -4.97 -11.92
CA LEU A 91 0.96 -3.81 -12.72
C LEU A 91 -0.34 -4.04 -13.50
N LEU A 92 -0.67 -5.30 -13.84
CA LEU A 92 -1.96 -5.66 -14.44
C LEU A 92 -3.12 -5.61 -13.46
N ILE A 93 -2.90 -6.01 -12.22
CA ILE A 93 -3.93 -6.08 -11.18
C ILE A 93 -4.29 -4.68 -10.65
N ALA A 94 -3.34 -3.76 -10.65
CA ALA A 94 -3.50 -2.41 -10.14
C ALA A 94 -3.47 -1.35 -11.27
N PRO A 95 -4.57 -1.15 -12.00
CA PRO A 95 -4.67 -0.07 -12.98
C PRO A 95 -4.58 1.29 -12.28
N LYS A 96 -4.14 2.31 -12.99
CA LYS A 96 -3.91 3.67 -12.46
C LYS A 96 -5.09 4.24 -11.68
N PHE A 97 -6.30 3.99 -12.13
CA PHE A 97 -7.51 4.48 -11.47
C PHE A 97 -7.81 3.75 -10.14
N ALA A 98 -7.25 2.57 -9.91
CA ALA A 98 -7.49 1.78 -8.70
C ALA A 98 -6.46 2.04 -7.59
N ILE A 99 -5.28 2.56 -7.91
CA ILE A 99 -4.20 2.67 -6.91
C ILE A 99 -4.55 3.60 -5.75
N GLU A 100 -5.37 4.62 -5.96
CA GLU A 100 -5.84 5.50 -4.88
C GLU A 100 -6.65 4.72 -3.85
N SER A 101 -7.63 3.92 -4.29
CA SER A 101 -8.43 3.07 -3.41
C SER A 101 -7.56 2.04 -2.69
N ILE A 102 -6.57 1.47 -3.38
CA ILE A 102 -5.63 0.51 -2.80
C ILE A 102 -4.80 1.16 -1.69
N VAL A 103 -4.24 2.35 -1.92
CA VAL A 103 -3.46 3.08 -0.90
C VAL A 103 -4.29 3.41 0.32
N VAL A 104 -5.52 3.90 0.12
CA VAL A 104 -6.44 4.23 1.21
C VAL A 104 -6.85 2.98 2.00
N HIS A 105 -6.99 1.84 1.34
CA HIS A 105 -7.35 0.57 1.98
C HIS A 105 -6.17 -0.07 2.72
N GLU A 106 -5.01 -0.19 2.08
CA GLU A 106 -3.86 -0.92 2.63
C GLU A 106 -2.99 -0.07 3.55
N ALA A 107 -2.87 1.24 3.26
CA ALA A 107 -2.01 2.13 4.03
C ALA A 107 -2.82 3.06 4.94
N GLU A 108 -2.97 4.31 4.56
CA GLU A 108 -3.60 5.33 5.42
C GLU A 108 -4.87 5.92 4.77
N PRO A 109 -6.02 5.87 5.51
CA PRO A 109 -6.16 5.41 6.91
C PRO A 109 -6.19 3.90 7.09
N GLY A 110 -6.75 3.17 6.18
CA GLY A 110 -6.94 1.73 6.04
C GLY A 110 -6.36 0.84 7.15
N HIS A 111 -5.72 -0.24 6.77
CA HIS A 111 -5.15 -1.21 7.70
C HIS A 111 -4.11 -0.60 8.64
N HIS A 112 -3.38 0.45 8.22
CA HIS A 112 -2.39 1.06 9.10
C HIS A 112 -3.02 1.70 10.34
N PHE A 113 -4.09 2.51 10.17
CA PHE A 113 -4.77 3.09 11.33
C PHE A 113 -5.41 2.02 12.20
N GLN A 114 -6.08 1.05 11.58
CA GLN A 114 -6.72 -0.04 12.29
C GLN A 114 -5.73 -0.79 13.18
N LEU A 115 -4.68 -1.35 12.60
CA LEU A 115 -3.78 -2.26 13.29
C LEU A 115 -2.75 -1.55 14.18
N ALA A 116 -2.24 -0.38 13.76
CA ALA A 116 -1.31 0.39 14.58
C ALA A 116 -2.00 0.96 15.83
N LEU A 117 -3.20 1.53 15.71
CA LEU A 117 -3.95 2.01 16.86
C LEU A 117 -4.36 0.86 17.79
N GLN A 118 -4.71 -0.31 17.24
CA GLN A 118 -4.98 -1.51 18.04
C GLN A 118 -3.76 -1.92 18.86
N GLN A 119 -2.56 -1.94 18.25
CA GLN A 119 -1.31 -2.25 18.95
C GLN A 119 -0.93 -1.21 20.00
N GLU A 120 -1.19 0.07 19.74
CA GLU A 120 -0.88 1.17 20.65
C GLU A 120 -1.90 1.32 21.79
N SER A 121 -3.06 0.67 21.67
CA SER A 121 -4.13 0.73 22.69
C SER A 121 -3.80 -0.09 23.94
N ASN A 122 -4.44 0.23 25.06
CA ASN A 122 -4.29 -0.49 26.32
C ASN A 122 -5.21 -1.73 26.38
N ILE A 123 -4.95 -2.71 25.51
CA ILE A 123 -5.68 -3.99 25.45
C ILE A 123 -4.74 -5.16 25.69
N PRO A 124 -5.25 -6.37 26.05
CA PRO A 124 -4.42 -7.56 26.22
C PRO A 124 -3.57 -7.88 25.00
N LEU A 125 -2.34 -8.38 25.22
CA LEU A 125 -1.38 -8.66 24.16
C LEU A 125 -1.95 -9.59 23.07
N LEU A 126 -2.72 -10.60 23.45
CA LEU A 126 -3.35 -11.51 22.49
C LEU A 126 -4.22 -10.77 21.47
N ARG A 127 -5.00 -9.79 21.92
CA ARG A 127 -5.82 -8.96 21.02
C ARG A 127 -5.01 -8.01 20.13
N LYS A 128 -3.79 -7.66 20.56
CA LYS A 128 -2.87 -6.85 19.72
C LYS A 128 -2.24 -7.67 18.60
N LEU A 129 -2.22 -8.99 18.74
CA LEU A 129 -1.63 -9.94 17.78
C LEU A 129 -2.66 -10.53 16.81
N GLU A 130 -3.95 -10.37 17.10
CA GLU A 130 -5.01 -10.77 16.17
C GLU A 130 -4.90 -9.89 14.92
N THR A 131 -4.48 -10.51 13.84
CA THR A 131 -4.55 -9.98 12.48
C THR A 131 -5.65 -10.74 11.76
N ASP A 132 -6.49 -10.02 11.04
CA ASP A 132 -7.52 -10.61 10.17
C ASP A 132 -6.92 -11.53 9.11
#